data_8a8576c358c9fab234e81342a980d629
#
_entry.id   8a8576c358c9fab234e81342a980d629
#
_cell.length_a   1.000
_cell.length_b   1.000
_cell.length_c   1.000
_cell.angle_alpha   90.00
_cell.angle_beta   90.00
_cell.angle_gamma   90.00
#
_symmetry.space_group_name_H-M   'P 1'
#
loop_
_entity.id
_entity.type
_entity.pdbx_description
1 polymer ?
#
loop_
_entity_poly.entity_id
_entity_poly.type
_entity_poly.pdbx_seq_one_letter_code
_entity_poly.pdbx_strand_id
1 'polypeptide(L)'
;MTVIISGYPLAIDGAGWHNTSDIFVSNDGQKQMMEKMTGLEVFMHVAQTRSFVATGRVKGISSSAVSKSISRLEERLGVRLFQRSTRSVRLTSEGEVFLERCHRIFSEIQAAEDEISAMTGQPRGRLRVGLPLAGGLMLPMIAQFMERHPQIELDLDFSDRLSDVIEDGMDVVIRGGELSDSRLISRRLGSFRLCIVGSAEYFERNGTPSSPDELSEHACLHYRFPSSGKVAQWPFQHVAARSSGKVAPLTLVCSSLDVLLFMVKEGRGVACLPDYSVKDELATGELKTVLDSFMAPVTTTFHMLWPSTRQMTPKVRVFVDYMADIFDNFMVPSRR
;
A
#
# COMPACT_ATOMS: atom_id res chain seq x y z
N MET A 1 -55.63 12.80 9.77
CA MET A 1 -55.11 13.52 10.97
C MET A 1 -53.94 12.67 11.51
N THR A 2 -52.74 13.18 11.52
CA THR A 2 -51.57 12.43 11.98
C THR A 2 -51.31 12.79 13.45
N VAL A 3 -51.30 11.80 14.32
CA VAL A 3 -50.97 11.97 15.76
C VAL A 3 -49.69 11.22 16.06
N ILE A 4 -48.73 11.85 16.73
CA ILE A 4 -47.51 11.22 17.16
C ILE A 4 -47.65 10.79 18.62
N ILE A 5 -47.60 9.50 18.90
CA ILE A 5 -47.55 8.95 20.27
C ILE A 5 -46.27 8.12 20.38
N SER A 6 -45.45 8.46 21.35
CA SER A 6 -44.16 7.78 21.66
C SER A 6 -43.15 7.72 20.50
N GLY A 7 -43.11 8.77 19.65
CA GLY A 7 -42.09 8.88 18.61
C GLY A 7 -42.40 8.16 17.28
N TYR A 8 -43.59 7.56 17.13
CA TYR A 8 -44.00 6.90 15.89
C TYR A 8 -45.20 7.62 15.26
N PRO A 9 -45.20 7.93 13.95
CA PRO A 9 -46.34 8.50 13.25
C PRO A 9 -47.42 7.44 12.97
N LEU A 10 -48.66 7.72 13.35
CA LEU A 10 -49.83 6.92 13.05
C LEU A 10 -50.76 7.72 12.10
N ALA A 11 -51.24 7.10 11.05
CA ALA A 11 -52.22 7.69 10.14
C ALA A 11 -53.55 6.96 10.27
N ILE A 12 -54.67 7.71 10.17
CA ILE A 12 -56.01 7.17 10.18
C ILE A 12 -56.58 7.25 8.77
N ASP A 13 -57.02 6.13 8.21
CA ASP A 13 -57.95 6.08 7.10
C ASP A 13 -59.28 5.43 7.56
N GLY A 14 -60.26 5.40 6.68
CA GLY A 14 -61.64 4.97 7.03
C GLY A 14 -61.76 3.52 7.49
N ALA A 15 -60.69 2.74 7.66
CA ALA A 15 -60.68 1.33 8.01
C ALA A 15 -59.96 1.02 9.34
N GLY A 16 -59.34 1.99 10.01
CA GLY A 16 -58.69 1.81 11.31
C GLY A 16 -57.29 2.37 11.38
N TRP A 17 -56.59 2.12 12.52
CA TRP A 17 -55.22 2.54 12.75
C TRP A 17 -54.24 1.59 12.09
N HIS A 18 -53.40 2.12 11.18
CA HIS A 18 -52.33 1.36 10.57
C HIS A 18 -50.96 1.94 11.04
N ASN A 19 -50.07 1.04 11.39
CA ASN A 19 -48.69 1.39 11.71
C ASN A 19 -47.92 1.62 10.41
N THR A 20 -47.38 2.81 10.19
CA THR A 20 -46.55 3.15 9.00
C THR A 20 -45.20 2.46 8.98
N SER A 21 -44.93 1.55 9.92
CA SER A 21 -43.73 0.71 9.92
C SER A 21 -43.63 -0.34 8.81
N ASP A 22 -44.69 -0.48 7.98
CA ASP A 22 -44.70 -1.41 6.84
C ASP A 22 -43.89 -0.90 5.61
N ILE A 23 -43.23 0.23 5.72
CA ILE A 23 -42.22 0.70 4.74
C ILE A 23 -40.85 0.04 4.95
N PHE A 24 -40.69 -0.79 6.00
CA PHE A 24 -39.46 -1.58 6.16
C PHE A 24 -39.47 -2.76 5.17
N VAL A 25 -38.43 -2.79 4.35
CA VAL A 25 -37.99 -3.89 3.50
C VAL A 25 -38.33 -5.20 4.21
N SER A 26 -39.16 -6.06 3.56
CA SER A 26 -39.53 -7.36 4.10
C SER A 26 -38.28 -8.11 4.58
N ASN A 27 -38.39 -8.94 5.62
CA ASN A 27 -37.29 -9.73 6.16
C ASN A 27 -36.55 -10.52 5.05
N ASP A 28 -37.28 -10.91 4.00
CA ASP A 28 -36.73 -11.52 2.78
C ASP A 28 -35.86 -10.53 1.96
N GLY A 29 -36.25 -9.26 1.88
CA GLY A 29 -35.48 -8.24 1.17
C GLY A 29 -34.18 -7.89 1.88
N GLN A 30 -34.19 -7.82 3.20
CA GLN A 30 -32.97 -7.61 4.00
C GLN A 30 -32.02 -8.79 3.88
N LYS A 31 -32.53 -10.02 3.99
CA LYS A 31 -31.73 -11.24 3.81
C LYS A 31 -31.12 -11.32 2.42
N GLN A 32 -31.91 -11.00 1.38
CA GLN A 32 -31.44 -10.97 0.00
C GLN A 32 -30.39 -9.89 -0.24
N MET A 33 -30.51 -8.74 0.42
CA MET A 33 -29.51 -7.66 0.34
C MET A 33 -28.21 -8.04 1.03
N MET A 34 -28.26 -8.66 2.22
CA MET A 34 -27.08 -9.20 2.91
C MET A 34 -26.39 -10.30 2.10
N GLU A 35 -27.15 -11.23 1.51
CA GLU A 35 -26.59 -12.25 0.62
C GLU A 35 -25.91 -11.65 -0.62
N LYS A 36 -26.48 -10.57 -1.18
CA LYS A 36 -25.86 -9.84 -2.29
C LYS A 36 -24.53 -9.21 -1.88
N MET A 37 -24.48 -8.50 -0.75
CA MET A 37 -23.28 -7.87 -0.24
C MET A 37 -22.16 -8.90 0.03
N THR A 38 -22.51 -9.99 0.71
CA THR A 38 -21.57 -11.10 0.95
C THR A 38 -21.04 -11.69 -0.35
N GLY A 39 -21.88 -11.83 -1.37
CA GLY A 39 -21.48 -12.31 -2.71
C GLY A 39 -20.46 -11.38 -3.39
N LEU A 40 -20.66 -10.06 -3.28
CA LEU A 40 -19.72 -9.06 -3.82
C LEU A 40 -18.37 -9.10 -3.10
N GLU A 41 -18.39 -9.20 -1.77
CA GLU A 41 -17.15 -9.32 -0.98
C GLU A 41 -16.36 -10.58 -1.35
N VAL A 42 -17.04 -11.73 -1.45
CA VAL A 42 -16.38 -12.99 -1.87
C VAL A 42 -15.76 -12.84 -3.25
N PHE A 43 -16.48 -12.20 -4.19
CA PHE A 43 -15.98 -11.94 -5.54
C PHE A 43 -14.70 -11.10 -5.52
N MET A 44 -14.69 -9.98 -4.78
CA MET A 44 -13.52 -9.09 -4.66
C MET A 44 -12.32 -9.83 -4.05
N HIS A 45 -12.54 -10.64 -3.01
CA HIS A 45 -11.46 -11.44 -2.43
C HIS A 45 -10.90 -12.52 -3.38
N VAL A 46 -11.75 -13.17 -4.18
CA VAL A 46 -11.27 -14.11 -5.20
C VAL A 46 -10.48 -13.39 -6.28
N ALA A 47 -10.90 -12.20 -6.69
CA ALA A 47 -10.17 -11.38 -7.66
C ALA A 47 -8.78 -11.00 -7.14
N GLN A 48 -8.68 -10.62 -5.87
CA GLN A 48 -7.43 -10.24 -5.21
C GLN A 48 -6.49 -11.43 -5.00
N THR A 49 -7.00 -12.52 -4.41
CA THR A 49 -6.18 -13.70 -4.06
C THR A 49 -5.90 -14.60 -5.26
N ARG A 50 -6.68 -14.48 -6.33
CA ARG A 50 -6.69 -15.39 -7.52
C ARG A 50 -6.82 -16.86 -7.13
N SER A 51 -7.47 -17.15 -5.98
CA SER A 51 -7.57 -18.48 -5.41
C SER A 51 -8.84 -18.64 -4.57
N PHE A 52 -9.68 -19.59 -4.93
CA PHE A 52 -10.86 -19.96 -4.14
C PHE A 52 -10.49 -20.54 -2.76
N VAL A 53 -9.38 -21.26 -2.69
CA VAL A 53 -8.89 -21.84 -1.43
C VAL A 53 -8.36 -20.78 -0.49
N ALA A 54 -7.55 -19.83 -1.00
CA ALA A 54 -7.03 -18.72 -0.21
C ALA A 54 -8.16 -17.82 0.30
N THR A 55 -9.13 -17.48 -0.57
CA THR A 55 -10.34 -16.73 -0.17
C THR A 55 -11.11 -17.45 0.92
N GLY A 56 -11.30 -18.76 0.79
CA GLY A 56 -11.99 -19.55 1.81
C GLY A 56 -11.32 -19.46 3.18
N ARG A 57 -9.99 -19.56 3.22
CA ARG A 57 -9.21 -19.40 4.47
C ARG A 57 -9.38 -18.02 5.10
N VAL A 58 -9.30 -16.96 4.30
CA VAL A 58 -9.45 -15.57 4.77
C VAL A 58 -10.86 -15.33 5.31
N LYS A 59 -11.89 -15.84 4.63
CA LYS A 59 -13.30 -15.63 5.02
C LYS A 59 -13.82 -16.66 6.02
N GLY A 60 -13.02 -17.66 6.43
CA GLY A 60 -13.47 -18.69 7.36
C GLY A 60 -14.54 -19.64 6.78
N ILE A 61 -14.58 -19.80 5.45
CA ILE A 61 -15.55 -20.66 4.74
C ILE A 61 -14.84 -21.67 3.84
N SER A 62 -15.53 -22.74 3.48
CA SER A 62 -14.96 -23.75 2.57
C SER A 62 -14.76 -23.20 1.15
N SER A 63 -13.76 -23.71 0.42
CA SER A 63 -13.54 -23.35 -0.99
C SER A 63 -14.73 -23.71 -1.88
N SER A 64 -15.51 -24.72 -1.53
CA SER A 64 -16.77 -25.08 -2.19
C SER A 64 -17.86 -24.03 -1.96
N ALA A 65 -17.95 -23.46 -0.75
CA ALA A 65 -18.85 -22.34 -0.44
C ALA A 65 -18.48 -21.08 -1.22
N VAL A 66 -17.18 -20.76 -1.31
CA VAL A 66 -16.68 -19.66 -2.16
C VAL A 66 -17.08 -19.89 -3.62
N SER A 67 -16.83 -21.10 -4.16
CA SER A 67 -17.20 -21.44 -5.55
C SER A 67 -18.68 -21.32 -5.80
N LYS A 68 -19.52 -21.78 -4.87
CA LYS A 68 -20.99 -21.68 -4.96
C LYS A 68 -21.46 -20.24 -4.93
N SER A 69 -20.83 -19.39 -4.09
CA SER A 69 -21.14 -17.95 -4.03
C SER A 69 -20.85 -17.26 -5.36
N ILE A 70 -19.68 -17.54 -5.96
CA ILE A 70 -19.31 -16.98 -7.27
C ILE A 70 -20.25 -17.48 -8.37
N SER A 71 -20.55 -18.80 -8.42
CA SER A 71 -21.46 -19.34 -9.43
C SER A 71 -22.84 -18.71 -9.37
N ARG A 72 -23.41 -18.52 -8.18
CA ARG A 72 -24.69 -17.81 -8.00
C ARG A 72 -24.63 -16.34 -8.46
N LEU A 73 -23.48 -15.67 -8.23
CA LEU A 73 -23.27 -14.31 -8.70
C LEU A 73 -23.23 -14.27 -10.23
N GLU A 74 -22.46 -15.15 -10.87
CA GLU A 74 -22.35 -15.29 -12.33
C GLU A 74 -23.70 -15.63 -12.98
N GLU A 75 -24.44 -16.58 -12.40
CA GLU A 75 -25.81 -16.94 -12.84
C GLU A 75 -26.76 -15.74 -12.79
N ARG A 76 -26.75 -14.98 -11.70
CA ARG A 76 -27.59 -13.79 -11.55
C ARG A 76 -27.24 -12.69 -12.56
N LEU A 77 -25.97 -12.53 -12.90
CA LEU A 77 -25.49 -11.53 -13.86
C LEU A 77 -25.59 -12.01 -15.32
N GLY A 78 -25.76 -13.31 -15.53
CA GLY A 78 -25.82 -13.91 -16.85
C GLY A 78 -24.48 -13.96 -17.58
N VAL A 79 -23.38 -13.68 -16.88
CA VAL A 79 -22.02 -13.64 -17.46
C VAL A 79 -21.00 -14.31 -16.54
N ARG A 80 -19.91 -14.81 -17.13
CA ARG A 80 -18.78 -15.31 -16.35
C ARG A 80 -17.90 -14.15 -15.93
N LEU A 81 -17.51 -14.12 -14.65
CA LEU A 81 -16.61 -13.13 -14.09
C LEU A 81 -15.16 -13.66 -13.98
N PHE A 82 -15.01 -14.99 -13.92
CA PHE A 82 -13.71 -15.65 -13.88
C PHE A 82 -13.52 -16.66 -15.00
N GLN A 83 -12.35 -16.63 -15.60
CA GLN A 83 -11.82 -17.73 -16.38
C GLN A 83 -11.14 -18.71 -15.41
N ARG A 84 -11.66 -19.95 -15.36
CA ARG A 84 -11.16 -21.00 -14.49
C ARG A 84 -10.34 -21.98 -15.33
N SER A 85 -9.07 -22.13 -15.03
CA SER A 85 -8.27 -23.25 -15.49
C SER A 85 -7.80 -24.08 -14.29
N THR A 86 -7.32 -25.28 -14.52
CA THR A 86 -6.76 -26.15 -13.46
C THR A 86 -5.53 -25.52 -12.77
N ARG A 87 -4.93 -24.48 -13.37
CA ARG A 87 -3.69 -23.84 -12.90
C ARG A 87 -3.84 -22.39 -12.48
N SER A 88 -4.94 -21.71 -12.87
CA SER A 88 -5.08 -20.28 -12.59
C SER A 88 -6.54 -19.82 -12.58
N VAL A 89 -6.83 -18.82 -11.75
CA VAL A 89 -8.08 -18.05 -11.72
C VAL A 89 -7.74 -16.65 -12.19
N ARG A 90 -8.41 -16.18 -13.26
CA ARG A 90 -8.24 -14.86 -13.83
C ARG A 90 -9.61 -14.21 -14.05
N LEU A 91 -9.69 -12.90 -13.97
CA LEU A 91 -10.90 -12.17 -14.34
C LEU A 91 -11.14 -12.28 -15.86
N THR A 92 -12.41 -12.24 -16.24
CA THR A 92 -12.85 -11.93 -17.60
C THR A 92 -12.88 -10.41 -17.79
N SER A 93 -13.10 -9.92 -19.02
CA SER A 93 -13.36 -8.49 -19.28
C SER A 93 -14.56 -7.97 -18.49
N GLU A 94 -15.62 -8.78 -18.42
CA GLU A 94 -16.81 -8.48 -17.61
C GLU A 94 -16.49 -8.47 -16.11
N GLY A 95 -15.60 -9.40 -15.67
CA GLY A 95 -15.11 -9.47 -14.31
C GLY A 95 -14.32 -8.23 -13.89
N GLU A 96 -13.47 -7.70 -14.77
CA GLU A 96 -12.72 -6.47 -14.53
C GLU A 96 -13.65 -5.25 -14.37
N VAL A 97 -14.57 -5.07 -15.30
CA VAL A 97 -15.59 -4.01 -15.22
C VAL A 97 -16.43 -4.14 -13.94
N PHE A 98 -16.82 -5.36 -13.59
CA PHE A 98 -17.63 -5.60 -12.41
C PHE A 98 -16.84 -5.36 -11.12
N LEU A 99 -15.55 -5.69 -11.08
CA LEU A 99 -14.66 -5.42 -9.95
C LEU A 99 -14.54 -3.92 -9.68
N GLU A 100 -14.35 -3.11 -10.72
CA GLU A 100 -14.33 -1.66 -10.61
C GLU A 100 -15.63 -1.11 -9.99
N ARG A 101 -16.79 -1.64 -10.43
CA ARG A 101 -18.08 -1.24 -9.86
C ARG A 101 -18.24 -1.66 -8.40
N CYS A 102 -17.77 -2.85 -8.04
CA CYS A 102 -17.77 -3.30 -6.65
C CYS A 102 -16.92 -2.37 -5.77
N HIS A 103 -15.72 -2.00 -6.21
CA HIS A 103 -14.87 -1.04 -5.49
C HIS A 103 -15.60 0.28 -5.24
N ARG A 104 -16.30 0.82 -6.24
CA ARG A 104 -17.08 2.06 -6.08
C ARG A 104 -18.21 1.91 -5.05
N ILE A 105 -18.97 0.80 -5.09
CA ILE A 105 -20.06 0.56 -4.13
C ILE A 105 -19.51 0.52 -2.69
N PHE A 106 -18.46 -0.27 -2.43
CA PHE A 106 -17.87 -0.36 -1.09
C PHE A 106 -17.25 0.96 -0.65
N SER A 107 -16.71 1.73 -1.58
CA SER A 107 -16.17 3.05 -1.30
C SER A 107 -17.26 4.07 -0.92
N GLU A 108 -18.46 3.99 -1.51
CA GLU A 108 -19.60 4.83 -1.13
C GLU A 108 -20.16 4.47 0.25
N ILE A 109 -20.23 3.17 0.57
CA ILE A 109 -20.62 2.72 1.92
C ILE A 109 -19.63 3.27 2.95
N GLN A 110 -18.33 3.13 2.68
CA GLN A 110 -17.30 3.66 3.56
C GLN A 110 -17.38 5.19 3.69
N ALA A 111 -17.66 5.90 2.60
CA ALA A 111 -17.83 7.35 2.62
C ALA A 111 -19.00 7.78 3.52
N ALA A 112 -20.12 7.05 3.47
CA ALA A 112 -21.27 7.30 4.33
C ALA A 112 -20.94 7.07 5.83
N GLU A 113 -20.21 6.01 6.15
CA GLU A 113 -19.73 5.74 7.52
C GLU A 113 -18.76 6.83 8.00
N ASP A 114 -17.87 7.27 7.12
CA ASP A 114 -16.91 8.32 7.39
C ASP A 114 -17.59 9.68 7.61
N GLU A 115 -18.67 9.98 6.87
CA GLU A 115 -19.46 11.19 7.02
C GLU A 115 -20.15 11.25 8.40
N ILE A 116 -20.72 10.13 8.85
CA ILE A 116 -21.29 9.99 10.20
C ILE A 116 -20.16 10.12 11.26
N SER A 117 -19.01 9.53 11.01
CA SER A 117 -17.85 9.65 11.90
C SER A 117 -17.35 11.10 12.00
N ALA A 118 -17.39 11.84 10.89
CA ALA A 118 -17.04 13.26 10.88
C ALA A 118 -17.98 14.11 11.76
N MET A 119 -19.28 13.79 11.77
CA MET A 119 -20.26 14.47 12.64
C MET A 119 -20.00 14.24 14.13
N THR A 120 -19.42 13.09 14.49
CA THR A 120 -19.06 12.77 15.89
C THR A 120 -17.69 13.28 16.30
N GLY A 121 -16.90 13.82 15.36
CA GLY A 121 -15.57 14.39 15.60
C GLY A 121 -14.50 13.37 15.98
N GLN A 122 -14.79 12.08 15.97
CA GLN A 122 -13.84 11.01 16.33
C GLN A 122 -13.37 10.25 15.10
N PRO A 123 -12.07 10.26 14.77
CA PRO A 123 -11.51 9.47 13.69
C PRO A 123 -11.58 7.98 14.04
N ARG A 124 -12.34 7.20 13.27
CA ARG A 124 -12.54 5.75 13.48
C ARG A 124 -12.79 5.02 12.17
N GLY A 125 -12.73 3.69 12.23
CA GLY A 125 -13.00 2.79 11.11
C GLY A 125 -11.73 2.37 10.37
N ARG A 126 -11.88 1.61 9.27
CA ARG A 126 -10.78 1.04 8.51
C ARG A 126 -10.11 2.09 7.63
N LEU A 127 -8.78 2.16 7.71
CA LEU A 127 -7.92 3.01 6.87
C LEU A 127 -6.98 2.14 6.05
N ARG A 128 -7.15 2.16 4.73
CA ARG A 128 -6.32 1.39 3.79
C ARG A 128 -5.15 2.22 3.31
N VAL A 129 -3.94 1.77 3.64
CA VAL A 129 -2.70 2.50 3.36
C VAL A 129 -1.76 1.66 2.50
N GLY A 130 -1.44 2.16 1.31
CA GLY A 130 -0.38 1.61 0.47
C GLY A 130 0.98 2.15 0.89
N LEU A 131 1.95 1.27 1.07
CA LEU A 131 3.30 1.59 1.53
C LEU A 131 4.34 1.04 0.55
N PRO A 132 5.49 1.71 0.34
CA PRO A 132 6.58 1.15 -0.43
C PRO A 132 7.20 -0.04 0.32
N LEU A 133 7.83 -0.96 -0.43
CA LEU A 133 8.55 -2.10 0.15
C LEU A 133 9.75 -1.70 1.04
N ALA A 134 10.14 -0.44 1.03
CA ALA A 134 11.14 0.14 1.93
C ALA A 134 10.65 0.26 3.40
N GLY A 135 9.80 -0.66 3.84
CA GLY A 135 8.92 -0.53 5.00
C GLY A 135 9.58 -0.40 6.37
N GLY A 136 10.84 -0.75 6.54
CA GLY A 136 11.50 -0.66 7.86
C GLY A 136 11.46 0.75 8.47
N LEU A 137 11.59 1.79 7.65
CA LEU A 137 11.51 3.19 8.05
C LEU A 137 10.16 3.58 8.65
N MET A 138 9.06 3.05 8.11
CA MET A 138 7.70 3.52 8.43
C MET A 138 7.05 2.72 9.56
N LEU A 139 7.52 1.51 9.85
CA LEU A 139 6.93 0.64 10.87
C LEU A 139 6.89 1.26 12.28
N PRO A 140 7.96 1.91 12.79
CA PRO A 140 7.90 2.57 14.09
C PRO A 140 6.87 3.70 14.13
N MET A 141 6.73 4.45 13.02
CA MET A 141 5.74 5.54 12.91
C MET A 141 4.32 4.97 12.92
N ILE A 142 4.09 3.88 12.19
CA ILE A 142 2.80 3.18 12.15
C ILE A 142 2.43 2.63 13.52
N ALA A 143 3.38 2.01 14.23
CA ALA A 143 3.14 1.49 15.58
C ALA A 143 2.70 2.61 16.54
N GLN A 144 3.38 3.76 16.53
CA GLN A 144 2.98 4.91 17.33
C GLN A 144 1.62 5.49 16.92
N PHE A 145 1.31 5.49 15.61
CA PHE A 145 0.00 5.92 15.14
C PHE A 145 -1.12 5.04 15.70
N MET A 146 -0.95 3.72 15.70
CA MET A 146 -1.91 2.77 16.25
C MET A 146 -2.16 2.99 17.75
N GLU A 147 -1.11 3.30 18.51
CA GLU A 147 -1.24 3.62 19.95
C GLU A 147 -2.05 4.92 20.18
N ARG A 148 -1.85 5.94 19.33
CA ARG A 148 -2.54 7.23 19.46
C ARG A 148 -3.98 7.20 18.95
N HIS A 149 -4.28 6.31 18.01
CA HIS A 149 -5.58 6.21 17.33
C HIS A 149 -6.14 4.78 17.35
N PRO A 150 -6.44 4.20 18.53
CA PRO A 150 -6.84 2.80 18.66
C PRO A 150 -8.20 2.47 18.02
N GLN A 151 -8.97 3.49 17.62
CA GLN A 151 -10.26 3.30 16.93
C GLN A 151 -10.10 3.23 15.40
N ILE A 152 -8.88 3.45 14.87
CA ILE A 152 -8.57 3.30 13.45
C ILE A 152 -7.97 1.92 13.21
N GLU A 153 -8.64 1.12 12.40
CA GLU A 153 -8.15 -0.17 11.93
C GLU A 153 -7.29 0.02 10.70
N LEU A 154 -5.98 -0.26 10.80
CA LEU A 154 -5.07 -0.14 9.65
C LEU A 154 -5.10 -1.41 8.79
N ASP A 155 -5.28 -1.21 7.48
CA ASP A 155 -5.11 -2.21 6.44
C ASP A 155 -3.94 -1.78 5.56
N LEU A 156 -2.78 -2.43 5.74
CA LEU A 156 -1.52 -2.04 5.13
C LEU A 156 -1.20 -2.95 3.94
N ASP A 157 -0.96 -2.34 2.77
CA ASP A 157 -0.45 -3.04 1.59
C ASP A 157 0.96 -2.55 1.25
N PHE A 158 1.94 -3.44 1.38
CA PHE A 158 3.33 -3.16 1.00
C PHE A 158 3.56 -3.55 -0.45
N SER A 159 3.63 -2.57 -1.32
CA SER A 159 3.79 -2.80 -2.75
C SER A 159 4.50 -1.62 -3.44
N ASP A 160 5.48 -1.94 -4.30
CA ASP A 160 6.08 -0.96 -5.22
C ASP A 160 5.37 -0.94 -6.59
N ARG A 161 4.24 -1.61 -6.72
CA ARG A 161 3.46 -1.55 -7.97
C ARG A 161 2.90 -0.14 -8.12
N LEU A 162 2.91 0.34 -9.37
CA LEU A 162 2.16 1.53 -9.78
C LEU A 162 0.67 1.15 -9.88
N SER A 163 0.10 0.65 -8.76
CA SER A 163 -1.32 0.40 -8.67
C SER A 163 -2.07 1.72 -8.72
N ASP A 164 -3.22 1.74 -9.37
CA ASP A 164 -4.10 2.91 -9.36
C ASP A 164 -4.70 3.03 -7.95
N VAL A 165 -4.32 4.09 -7.23
CA VAL A 165 -4.79 4.37 -5.86
C VAL A 165 -6.33 4.33 -5.78
N ILE A 166 -6.97 4.80 -6.85
CA ILE A 166 -8.43 4.88 -6.94
C ILE A 166 -9.04 3.50 -7.23
N GLU A 167 -8.47 2.76 -8.18
CA GLU A 167 -8.96 1.44 -8.58
C GLU A 167 -8.78 0.39 -7.50
N ASP A 168 -7.65 0.44 -6.77
CA ASP A 168 -7.37 -0.48 -5.67
C ASP A 168 -8.11 -0.09 -4.36
N GLY A 169 -8.82 1.04 -4.37
CA GLY A 169 -9.61 1.50 -3.23
C GLY A 169 -8.77 1.87 -2.02
N MET A 170 -7.53 2.34 -2.21
CA MET A 170 -6.67 2.85 -1.16
C MET A 170 -7.15 4.22 -0.69
N ASP A 171 -7.10 4.47 0.62
CA ASP A 171 -7.40 5.78 1.19
C ASP A 171 -6.20 6.71 1.10
N VAL A 172 -4.99 6.19 1.37
CA VAL A 172 -3.72 6.91 1.27
C VAL A 172 -2.66 5.96 0.72
N VAL A 173 -1.77 6.48 -0.12
CA VAL A 173 -0.58 5.74 -0.56
C VAL A 173 0.66 6.58 -0.33
N ILE A 174 1.72 5.96 0.20
CA ILE A 174 3.04 6.58 0.33
C ILE A 174 3.93 6.02 -0.77
N ARG A 175 4.54 6.91 -1.56
CA ARG A 175 5.43 6.51 -2.66
C ARG A 175 6.65 7.42 -2.75
N GLY A 176 7.78 6.84 -3.19
CA GLY A 176 8.97 7.59 -3.57
C GLY A 176 8.98 7.89 -5.07
N GLY A 177 9.54 9.04 -5.44
CA GLY A 177 9.78 9.42 -6.83
C GLY A 177 8.81 10.47 -7.37
N GLU A 178 8.78 10.61 -8.72
CA GLU A 178 7.97 11.60 -9.41
C GLU A 178 6.50 11.22 -9.46
N LEU A 179 5.64 12.24 -9.41
CA LEU A 179 4.19 12.12 -9.44
C LEU A 179 3.69 12.38 -10.85
N SER A 180 2.93 11.44 -11.40
CA SER A 180 2.39 11.55 -12.77
C SER A 180 0.85 11.62 -12.84
N ASP A 181 0.12 11.33 -11.75
CA ASP A 181 -1.34 11.27 -11.77
C ASP A 181 -1.98 12.54 -11.20
N SER A 182 -2.61 13.34 -12.06
CA SER A 182 -3.30 14.57 -11.72
C SER A 182 -4.62 14.38 -10.94
N ARG A 183 -5.12 13.16 -10.83
CA ARG A 183 -6.34 12.82 -10.06
C ARG A 183 -6.08 12.71 -8.56
N LEU A 184 -4.82 12.75 -8.16
CA LEU A 184 -4.40 12.60 -6.77
C LEU A 184 -3.96 13.93 -6.18
N ILE A 185 -4.32 14.14 -4.92
CA ILE A 185 -3.70 15.19 -4.09
C ILE A 185 -2.43 14.60 -3.49
N SER A 186 -1.38 15.42 -3.43
CA SER A 186 -0.10 14.99 -2.88
C SER A 186 0.35 15.89 -1.74
N ARG A 187 0.97 15.28 -0.73
CA ARG A 187 1.73 15.97 0.32
C ARG A 187 3.13 15.38 0.39
N ARG A 188 4.13 16.24 0.27
CA ARG A 188 5.52 15.84 0.46
C ARG A 188 5.74 15.41 1.91
N LEU A 189 6.45 14.28 2.10
CA LEU A 189 6.86 13.78 3.42
C LEU A 189 8.31 14.15 3.72
N GLY A 190 9.24 13.63 2.96
CA GLY A 190 10.66 13.84 3.14
C GLY A 190 11.45 13.32 1.96
N SER A 191 12.76 13.46 1.99
CA SER A 191 13.62 13.02 0.90
C SER A 191 14.81 12.23 1.44
N PHE A 192 15.26 11.26 0.67
CA PHE A 192 16.43 10.45 0.98
C PHE A 192 17.43 10.49 -0.18
N ARG A 193 18.66 10.10 0.11
CA ARG A 193 19.72 9.90 -0.87
C ARG A 193 20.12 8.43 -0.92
N LEU A 194 20.67 8.03 -2.05
CA LEU A 194 21.33 6.74 -2.15
C LEU A 194 22.80 6.91 -1.79
N CYS A 195 23.34 5.98 -1.03
CA CYS A 195 24.76 5.87 -0.70
C CYS A 195 25.26 4.45 -0.99
N ILE A 196 26.53 4.33 -1.37
CA ILE A 196 27.19 3.04 -1.55
C ILE A 196 27.83 2.66 -0.23
N VAL A 197 27.46 1.49 0.29
CA VAL A 197 27.91 1.01 1.59
C VAL A 197 28.52 -0.38 1.50
N GLY A 198 29.46 -0.64 2.39
CA GLY A 198 30.02 -1.95 2.66
C GLY A 198 30.39 -2.06 4.13
N SER A 199 30.53 -3.31 4.64
CA SER A 199 31.00 -3.48 6.02
C SER A 199 32.48 -3.15 6.16
N ALA A 200 32.90 -2.68 7.35
CA ALA A 200 34.30 -2.40 7.65
C ALA A 200 35.17 -3.63 7.37
N GLU A 201 34.73 -4.81 7.81
CA GLU A 201 35.42 -6.08 7.60
C GLU A 201 35.57 -6.45 6.11
N TYR A 202 34.56 -6.16 5.27
CA TYR A 202 34.64 -6.38 3.83
C TYR A 202 35.76 -5.53 3.21
N PHE A 203 35.85 -4.24 3.57
CA PHE A 203 36.87 -3.35 3.04
C PHE A 203 38.30 -3.68 3.55
N GLU A 204 38.43 -4.20 4.76
CA GLU A 204 39.73 -4.67 5.27
C GLU A 204 40.27 -5.85 4.44
N ARG A 205 39.38 -6.73 3.97
CA ARG A 205 39.77 -7.92 3.18
C ARG A 205 39.94 -7.65 1.69
N ASN A 206 39.13 -6.74 1.13
CA ASN A 206 39.03 -6.58 -0.33
C ASN A 206 39.52 -5.20 -0.82
N GLY A 207 39.95 -4.32 0.09
CA GLY A 207 40.26 -2.93 -0.22
C GLY A 207 39.01 -2.05 -0.27
N THR A 208 39.21 -0.74 -0.25
CA THR A 208 38.16 0.27 -0.34
C THR A 208 38.21 0.91 -1.72
N PRO A 209 37.14 0.85 -2.54
CA PRO A 209 37.18 1.42 -3.86
C PRO A 209 37.31 2.95 -3.80
N SER A 210 38.25 3.50 -4.54
CA SER A 210 38.54 4.94 -4.63
C SER A 210 37.88 5.59 -5.87
N SER A 211 37.41 4.78 -6.83
CA SER A 211 36.73 5.20 -8.04
C SER A 211 35.62 4.22 -8.44
N PRO A 212 34.60 4.67 -9.20
CA PRO A 212 33.58 3.77 -9.71
C PRO A 212 34.11 2.61 -10.55
N ASP A 213 35.24 2.77 -11.22
CA ASP A 213 35.86 1.74 -12.07
C ASP A 213 36.37 0.56 -11.26
N GLU A 214 36.83 0.81 -10.02
CA GLU A 214 37.32 -0.22 -9.09
C GLU A 214 36.17 -1.13 -8.59
N LEU A 215 34.92 -0.73 -8.71
CA LEU A 215 33.80 -1.59 -8.40
C LEU A 215 33.78 -2.88 -9.25
N SER A 216 34.47 -2.88 -10.40
CA SER A 216 34.64 -4.09 -11.20
C SER A 216 35.40 -5.21 -10.48
N GLU A 217 36.15 -4.89 -9.40
CA GLU A 217 36.93 -5.80 -8.57
C GLU A 217 36.20 -6.17 -7.27
N HIS A 218 35.01 -5.56 -7.04
CA HIS A 218 34.21 -5.78 -5.85
C HIS A 218 32.94 -6.61 -6.16
N ALA A 219 32.46 -7.34 -5.15
CA ALA A 219 31.15 -7.95 -5.19
C ALA A 219 30.07 -6.88 -5.05
N CYS A 220 29.27 -6.66 -6.09
CA CYS A 220 28.22 -5.66 -6.09
C CYS A 220 26.83 -6.29 -5.97
N LEU A 221 26.07 -5.81 -4.99
CA LEU A 221 24.74 -6.30 -4.63
C LEU A 221 23.70 -5.30 -5.11
N HIS A 222 22.81 -5.72 -6.02
CA HIS A 222 21.93 -4.82 -6.73
C HIS A 222 20.47 -4.99 -6.33
N TYR A 223 19.76 -3.86 -6.21
CA TYR A 223 18.32 -3.86 -6.06
C TYR A 223 17.61 -4.03 -7.40
N ARG A 224 16.55 -4.83 -7.44
CA ARG A 224 15.67 -5.00 -8.59
C ARG A 224 14.27 -4.54 -8.24
N PHE A 225 13.73 -3.59 -8.99
CA PHE A 225 12.36 -3.12 -8.81
C PHE A 225 11.35 -4.23 -9.10
N PRO A 226 10.50 -4.63 -8.13
CA PRO A 226 9.50 -5.68 -8.35
C PRO A 226 8.47 -5.32 -9.43
N SER A 227 8.13 -4.04 -9.55
CA SER A 227 7.14 -3.54 -10.51
C SER A 227 7.59 -3.68 -11.96
N SER A 228 8.85 -3.36 -12.26
CA SER A 228 9.39 -3.32 -13.63
C SER A 228 10.34 -4.48 -13.95
N GLY A 229 10.81 -5.21 -12.94
CA GLY A 229 11.87 -6.21 -13.07
C GLY A 229 13.25 -5.64 -13.39
N LYS A 230 13.39 -4.32 -13.52
CA LYS A 230 14.66 -3.66 -13.85
C LYS A 230 15.59 -3.61 -12.64
N VAL A 231 16.88 -3.82 -12.87
CA VAL A 231 17.92 -3.61 -11.87
C VAL A 231 18.15 -2.12 -11.70
N ALA A 232 18.19 -1.65 -10.45
CA ALA A 232 18.47 -0.26 -10.13
C ALA A 232 19.88 0.11 -10.55
N GLN A 233 20.00 1.19 -11.31
CA GLN A 233 21.30 1.75 -11.65
C GLN A 233 21.81 2.60 -10.49
N TRP A 234 23.11 2.51 -10.18
CA TRP A 234 23.72 3.36 -9.19
C TRP A 234 23.90 4.77 -9.74
N PRO A 235 23.41 5.80 -9.05
CA PRO A 235 23.33 7.15 -9.60
C PRO A 235 24.68 7.87 -9.51
N PHE A 236 25.63 7.51 -10.37
CA PHE A 236 26.88 8.23 -10.49
C PHE A 236 26.72 9.53 -11.29
N GLN A 237 27.54 10.53 -11.02
CA GLN A 237 27.61 11.74 -11.84
C GLN A 237 28.10 11.39 -13.25
N HIS A 238 27.55 12.06 -14.27
CA HIS A 238 27.85 11.79 -15.68
C HIS A 238 29.35 11.85 -16.04
N VAL A 239 30.15 12.61 -15.30
CA VAL A 239 31.60 12.71 -15.51
C VAL A 239 32.31 11.43 -15.08
N ALA A 240 31.83 10.79 -14.01
CA ALA A 240 32.39 9.55 -13.48
C ALA A 240 31.99 8.31 -14.28
N ALA A 241 30.81 8.33 -14.92
CA ALA A 241 30.30 7.21 -15.72
C ALA A 241 31.00 7.05 -17.10
N ARG A 242 31.85 8.01 -17.50
CA ARG A 242 32.52 8.01 -18.82
C ARG A 242 33.91 7.36 -18.83
N SER A 243 34.45 6.98 -17.66
CA SER A 243 35.88 6.67 -17.57
C SER A 243 36.30 5.32 -18.16
N SER A 244 35.50 4.28 -18.18
CA SER A 244 35.98 2.99 -18.74
C SER A 244 34.93 2.05 -19.34
N GLY A 245 33.65 2.36 -19.24
CA GLY A 245 32.58 1.45 -19.69
C GLY A 245 32.50 0.14 -18.88
N LYS A 246 33.25 0.02 -17.80
CA LYS A 246 33.13 -1.12 -16.89
C LYS A 246 31.84 -1.01 -16.08
N VAL A 247 31.02 -2.02 -16.15
CA VAL A 247 29.77 -2.13 -15.40
C VAL A 247 30.07 -2.83 -14.07
N ALA A 248 29.53 -2.33 -12.97
CA ALA A 248 29.63 -3.00 -11.69
C ALA A 248 29.07 -4.45 -11.79
N PRO A 249 29.80 -5.45 -11.28
CA PRO A 249 29.38 -6.84 -11.40
C PRO A 249 28.03 -7.10 -10.75
N LEU A 250 27.21 -7.95 -11.35
CA LEU A 250 25.94 -8.40 -10.75
C LEU A 250 26.20 -9.65 -9.90
N THR A 251 26.80 -9.48 -8.71
CA THR A 251 27.10 -10.61 -7.82
C THR A 251 25.83 -11.17 -7.17
N LEU A 252 24.95 -10.27 -6.74
CA LEU A 252 23.61 -10.60 -6.22
C LEU A 252 22.61 -9.60 -6.77
N VAL A 253 21.44 -10.08 -7.16
CA VAL A 253 20.29 -9.22 -7.52
C VAL A 253 19.10 -9.63 -6.67
N CYS A 254 18.56 -8.71 -5.88
CA CYS A 254 17.45 -8.95 -4.97
C CYS A 254 16.42 -7.82 -5.02
N SER A 255 15.17 -8.14 -4.72
CA SER A 255 14.05 -7.18 -4.67
C SER A 255 13.68 -6.77 -3.24
N SER A 256 14.51 -7.07 -2.25
CA SER A 256 14.35 -6.67 -0.85
C SER A 256 15.56 -5.89 -0.38
N LEU A 257 15.32 -4.68 0.15
CA LEU A 257 16.40 -3.86 0.75
C LEU A 257 16.95 -4.50 2.02
N ASP A 258 16.08 -5.15 2.82
CA ASP A 258 16.51 -5.82 4.06
C ASP A 258 17.48 -6.96 3.79
N VAL A 259 17.25 -7.71 2.72
CA VAL A 259 18.17 -8.78 2.28
C VAL A 259 19.50 -8.19 1.83
N LEU A 260 19.47 -7.09 1.07
CA LEU A 260 20.72 -6.43 0.63
C LEU A 260 21.50 -5.90 1.84
N LEU A 261 20.83 -5.22 2.78
CA LEU A 261 21.45 -4.73 4.00
C LEU A 261 22.07 -5.87 4.81
N PHE A 262 21.32 -6.96 5.01
CA PHE A 262 21.83 -8.15 5.68
C PHE A 262 23.12 -8.68 5.03
N MET A 263 23.11 -8.83 3.70
CA MET A 263 24.28 -9.34 2.96
C MET A 263 25.48 -8.39 3.03
N VAL A 264 25.25 -7.07 3.04
CA VAL A 264 26.33 -6.08 3.23
C VAL A 264 26.93 -6.20 4.62
N LYS A 265 26.10 -6.33 5.66
CA LYS A 265 26.56 -6.53 7.06
C LYS A 265 27.39 -7.81 7.20
N GLU A 266 27.00 -8.89 6.54
CA GLU A 266 27.74 -10.15 6.47
C GLU A 266 29.00 -10.07 5.61
N GLY A 267 29.40 -8.90 5.16
CA GLY A 267 30.62 -8.70 4.37
C GLY A 267 30.62 -9.41 3.02
N ARG A 268 29.44 -9.52 2.36
CA ARG A 268 29.31 -10.20 1.06
C ARG A 268 29.49 -9.29 -0.14
N GLY A 269 29.72 -8.00 0.10
CA GLY A 269 29.94 -7.02 -0.97
C GLY A 269 29.52 -5.62 -0.60
N VAL A 270 29.39 -4.78 -1.62
CA VAL A 270 28.93 -3.39 -1.53
C VAL A 270 27.54 -3.27 -2.18
N ALA A 271 26.69 -2.40 -1.64
CA ALA A 271 25.37 -2.12 -2.21
C ALA A 271 25.08 -0.62 -2.22
N CYS A 272 24.26 -0.19 -3.16
CA CYS A 272 23.70 1.16 -3.20
C CYS A 272 22.33 1.14 -2.52
N LEU A 273 22.27 1.72 -1.32
CA LEU A 273 21.10 1.68 -0.43
C LEU A 273 20.64 3.10 -0.05
N PRO A 274 19.35 3.28 0.32
CA PRO A 274 18.88 4.54 0.89
C PRO A 274 19.60 4.85 2.21
N ASP A 275 20.00 6.09 2.41
CA ASP A 275 20.74 6.57 3.59
C ASP A 275 19.97 6.31 4.91
N TYR A 276 18.65 6.41 4.89
CA TYR A 276 17.82 6.10 6.06
C TYR A 276 17.86 4.62 6.47
N SER A 277 18.08 3.70 5.51
CA SER A 277 18.07 2.26 5.79
C SER A 277 19.36 1.74 6.41
N VAL A 278 20.40 2.55 6.44
CA VAL A 278 21.75 2.21 6.94
C VAL A 278 22.24 3.18 8.03
N LYS A 279 21.33 4.04 8.53
CA LYS A 279 21.66 5.13 9.44
C LYS A 279 22.31 4.64 10.73
N ASP A 280 21.77 3.60 11.32
CA ASP A 280 22.23 3.04 12.59
C ASP A 280 23.58 2.33 12.43
N GLU A 281 23.76 1.59 11.35
CA GLU A 281 25.00 0.90 11.02
C GLU A 281 26.14 1.87 10.67
N LEU A 282 25.82 2.99 10.02
CA LEU A 282 26.77 4.07 9.78
C LEU A 282 27.17 4.77 11.09
N ALA A 283 26.21 5.00 11.99
CA ALA A 283 26.47 5.64 13.29
C ALA A 283 27.34 4.76 14.20
N THR A 284 27.19 3.44 14.15
CA THR A 284 27.99 2.48 14.90
C THR A 284 29.37 2.18 14.25
N GLY A 285 29.55 2.54 12.97
CA GLY A 285 30.75 2.23 12.19
C GLY A 285 30.77 0.78 11.65
N GLU A 286 29.70 0.00 11.82
CA GLU A 286 29.53 -1.33 11.23
C GLU A 286 29.58 -1.28 9.70
N LEU A 287 28.93 -0.26 9.13
CA LEU A 287 29.03 0.07 7.71
C LEU A 287 29.79 1.38 7.48
N LYS A 288 30.37 1.49 6.31
CA LYS A 288 31.06 2.70 5.83
C LYS A 288 30.55 3.06 4.45
N THR A 289 30.36 4.36 4.18
CA THR A 289 30.09 4.86 2.83
C THR A 289 31.38 4.94 2.02
N VAL A 290 31.23 4.71 0.72
CA VAL A 290 32.30 4.85 -0.25
C VAL A 290 31.83 5.57 -1.50
N LEU A 291 32.71 6.21 -2.22
CA LEU A 291 32.46 6.89 -3.49
C LEU A 291 31.43 8.04 -3.40
N ASP A 292 31.23 8.63 -2.22
CA ASP A 292 30.25 9.72 -2.01
C ASP A 292 30.47 10.91 -2.95
N SER A 293 31.71 11.25 -3.26
CA SER A 293 32.08 12.34 -4.17
C SER A 293 31.71 12.07 -5.64
N PHE A 294 31.45 10.81 -5.98
CA PHE A 294 31.08 10.39 -7.33
C PHE A 294 29.55 10.23 -7.50
N MET A 295 28.80 10.23 -6.39
CA MET A 295 27.35 10.08 -6.43
C MET A 295 26.69 11.34 -6.96
N ALA A 296 25.68 11.17 -7.79
CA ALA A 296 24.87 12.29 -8.24
C ALA A 296 24.08 12.90 -7.05
N PRO A 297 23.98 14.23 -6.96
CA PRO A 297 23.27 14.90 -5.87
C PRO A 297 21.74 14.78 -6.03
N VAL A 298 21.26 13.58 -6.36
CA VAL A 298 19.85 13.30 -6.57
C VAL A 298 19.22 12.87 -5.24
N THR A 299 18.12 13.51 -4.89
CA THR A 299 17.29 13.10 -3.77
C THR A 299 15.97 12.52 -4.28
N THR A 300 15.57 11.40 -3.72
CA THR A 300 14.24 10.84 -3.95
C THR A 300 13.31 11.34 -2.86
N THR A 301 12.16 11.88 -3.25
CA THR A 301 11.17 12.40 -2.31
C THR A 301 10.05 11.39 -2.10
N PHE A 302 9.66 11.17 -0.85
CA PHE A 302 8.44 10.47 -0.50
C PHE A 302 7.26 11.43 -0.52
N HIS A 303 6.16 10.96 -1.09
CA HIS A 303 4.89 11.65 -1.15
C HIS A 303 3.78 10.78 -0.58
N MET A 304 2.89 11.39 0.19
CA MET A 304 1.56 10.83 0.44
C MET A 304 0.61 11.27 -0.65
N LEU A 305 -0.19 10.33 -1.14
CA LEU A 305 -1.13 10.51 -2.22
C LEU A 305 -2.51 10.01 -1.81
N TRP A 306 -3.56 10.77 -2.13
CA TRP A 306 -4.96 10.34 -1.92
C TRP A 306 -5.85 10.92 -3.02
N PRO A 307 -7.02 10.30 -3.29
CA PRO A 307 -7.93 10.74 -4.35
C PRO A 307 -8.46 12.16 -4.14
N SER A 308 -8.40 13.02 -5.17
CA SER A 308 -8.93 14.39 -5.12
C SER A 308 -10.45 14.45 -5.08
N THR A 309 -11.12 13.39 -5.53
CA THR A 309 -12.59 13.29 -5.62
C THR A 309 -13.27 13.00 -4.28
N ARG A 310 -12.50 12.61 -3.24
CA ARG A 310 -13.02 12.36 -1.90
C ARG A 310 -12.73 13.54 -0.98
N GLN A 311 -13.74 13.97 -0.20
CA GLN A 311 -13.46 14.81 0.95
C GLN A 311 -12.52 14.05 1.88
N MET A 312 -11.50 14.75 2.39
CA MET A 312 -10.55 14.16 3.33
C MET A 312 -11.29 13.78 4.62
N THR A 313 -11.52 12.49 4.80
CA THR A 313 -12.21 11.96 5.98
C THR A 313 -11.37 12.18 7.24
N PRO A 314 -11.96 12.23 8.45
CA PRO A 314 -11.22 12.46 9.69
C PRO A 314 -10.06 11.47 9.90
N LYS A 315 -10.26 10.18 9.59
CA LYS A 315 -9.22 9.16 9.71
C LYS A 315 -8.04 9.38 8.74
N VAL A 316 -8.33 9.79 7.49
CA VAL A 316 -7.31 10.14 6.48
C VAL A 316 -6.55 11.38 6.92
N ARG A 317 -7.26 12.42 7.36
CA ARG A 317 -6.64 13.68 7.80
C ARG A 317 -5.67 13.44 8.96
N VAL A 318 -6.12 12.74 9.99
CA VAL A 318 -5.29 12.45 11.16
C VAL A 318 -4.06 11.64 10.79
N PHE A 319 -4.18 10.66 9.89
CA PHE A 319 -3.04 9.89 9.40
C PHE A 319 -2.07 10.75 8.59
N VAL A 320 -2.59 11.55 7.65
CA VAL A 320 -1.77 12.42 6.79
C VAL A 320 -1.03 13.47 7.63
N ASP A 321 -1.70 14.10 8.59
CA ASP A 321 -1.08 15.11 9.46
C ASP A 321 -0.03 14.47 10.36
N TYR A 322 -0.37 13.34 11.00
CA TYR A 322 0.55 12.60 11.85
C TYR A 322 1.83 12.15 11.11
N MET A 323 1.66 11.53 9.94
CA MET A 323 2.81 11.05 9.16
C MET A 323 3.70 12.20 8.69
N ALA A 324 3.11 13.34 8.31
CA ALA A 324 3.90 14.50 7.90
C ALA A 324 4.72 15.08 9.06
N ASP A 325 4.11 15.23 10.24
CA ASP A 325 4.78 15.77 11.42
C ASP A 325 5.93 14.89 11.90
N ILE A 326 5.75 13.56 11.87
CA ILE A 326 6.80 12.63 12.31
C ILE A 326 7.90 12.49 11.26
N PHE A 327 7.54 12.43 9.98
CA PHE A 327 8.51 12.23 8.91
C PHE A 327 9.52 13.38 8.83
N ASP A 328 9.08 14.62 9.03
CA ASP A 328 9.97 15.79 9.10
C ASP A 328 11.00 15.64 10.23
N ASN A 329 10.60 15.12 11.37
CA ASN A 329 11.49 14.89 12.51
C ASN A 329 12.45 13.71 12.30
N PHE A 330 12.06 12.70 11.52
CA PHE A 330 12.82 11.47 11.33
C PHE A 330 13.89 11.61 10.22
N MET A 331 13.58 12.37 9.16
CA MET A 331 14.43 12.54 7.98
C MET A 331 15.36 13.73 8.04
N VAL A 332 15.16 14.66 8.99
CA VAL A 332 16.14 15.74 9.21
C VAL A 332 17.36 15.15 9.91
N PRO A 333 18.54 15.09 9.28
CA PRO A 333 19.75 14.74 10.00
C PRO A 333 19.93 15.77 11.11
N SER A 334 20.08 15.32 12.35
CA SER A 334 20.53 16.18 13.43
C SER A 334 21.78 16.93 12.93
N ARG A 335 21.63 18.22 12.63
CA ARG A 335 22.78 19.08 12.40
C ARG A 335 23.58 19.08 13.70
N ARG A 336 24.63 18.30 13.74
CA ARG A 336 25.76 18.50 14.64
C ARG A 336 26.97 18.86 13.82
#